data_10639293bbaf2e593c2a4495ce32571e
#
_entry.id   10639293bbaf2e593c2a4495ce32571e
#
_cell.length_a   1.000
_cell.length_b   1.000
_cell.length_c   1.000
_cell.angle_alpha   90.00
_cell.angle_beta   90.00
_cell.angle_gamma   90.00
#
_symmetry.space_group_name_H-M   'P 1'
#
loop_
_entity.id
_entity.type
_entity.pdbx_description
1 polymer ?
#
loop_
_entity_poly.entity_id
_entity_poly.type
_entity_poly.pdbx_seq_one_letter_code
_entity_poly.pdbx_strand_id
1 'polypeptide(L)'
;MLHFYIARCADNSLYCGSCKDLQSRENIHNTGKGAKYTRSRRPIRIVYSEEFPTLSEAMRREAQVKRWTKAQKEMLIRKHIRQ
;
A
#
# COMPACT_ATOMS: atom_id res chain seq x y z
N MET A 1 -5.88 0.30 15.02
CA MET A 1 -4.66 -0.36 14.55
C MET A 1 -4.03 0.43 13.40
N LEU A 2 -2.75 0.36 13.28
CA LEU A 2 -2.03 0.94 12.16
C LEU A 2 -1.84 -0.12 11.09
N HIS A 3 -1.72 0.31 9.84
CA HIS A 3 -1.59 -0.61 8.71
C HIS A 3 -0.38 -0.26 7.85
N PHE A 4 0.34 -1.28 7.43
CA PHE A 4 1.17 -1.24 6.25
C PHE A 4 0.29 -1.70 5.08
N TYR A 5 0.38 -1.05 3.91
CA TYR A 5 -0.43 -1.46 2.77
C TYR A 5 0.37 -1.40 1.47
N ILE A 6 -0.10 -2.18 0.50
CA ILE A 6 0.37 -2.09 -0.88
C ILE A 6 -0.85 -1.71 -1.73
N ALA A 7 -0.69 -0.69 -2.56
CA ALA A 7 -1.75 -0.23 -3.45
C ALA A 7 -1.32 -0.46 -4.90
N ARG A 8 -2.28 -0.87 -5.74
CA ARG A 8 -2.07 -1.02 -7.16
C ARG A 8 -2.58 0.21 -7.87
N CYS A 9 -1.76 0.79 -8.72
CA CYS A 9 -2.09 1.98 -9.48
C CYS A 9 -2.70 1.58 -10.84
N ALA A 10 -3.28 2.56 -11.53
CA ALA A 10 -3.92 2.32 -12.83
C ALA A 10 -2.95 1.76 -13.87
N ASP A 11 -1.67 2.16 -13.78
CA ASP A 11 -0.62 1.66 -14.68
C ASP A 11 -0.02 0.33 -14.25
N ASN A 12 -0.66 -0.33 -13.27
CA ASN A 12 -0.23 -1.62 -12.70
C ASN A 12 1.02 -1.56 -11.84
N SER A 13 1.55 -0.37 -11.57
CA SER A 13 2.64 -0.21 -10.61
C SER A 13 2.13 -0.36 -9.19
N LEU A 14 3.04 -0.59 -8.24
CA LEU A 14 2.71 -0.79 -6.84
C LEU A 14 3.30 0.32 -5.98
N TYR A 15 2.51 0.78 -5.00
CA TYR A 15 2.91 1.80 -4.05
C TYR A 15 2.75 1.26 -2.63
N CYS A 16 3.76 1.45 -1.78
CA CYS A 16 3.72 1.00 -0.39
C CYS A 16 3.55 2.21 0.53
N GLY A 17 2.74 2.05 1.57
CA GLY A 17 2.52 3.11 2.54
C GLY A 17 2.07 2.58 3.88
N SER A 18 1.84 3.50 4.80
CA SER A 18 1.30 3.20 6.14
C SER A 18 0.20 4.17 6.46
N CYS A 19 -0.84 3.70 7.16
CA CYS A 19 -1.97 4.56 7.52
C CYS A 19 -2.76 3.97 8.68
N LYS A 20 -3.67 4.80 9.21
CA LYS A 20 -4.57 4.37 10.28
C LYS A 20 -5.86 3.77 9.71
N ASP A 21 -6.37 4.32 8.62
CA ASP A 21 -7.65 3.90 8.03
C ASP A 21 -7.43 3.66 6.54
N LEU A 22 -7.57 2.38 6.12
CA LEU A 22 -7.29 1.99 4.74
C LEU A 22 -8.26 2.64 3.74
N GLN A 23 -9.56 2.66 4.06
CA GLN A 23 -10.54 3.22 3.15
C GLN A 23 -10.33 4.72 2.96
N SER A 24 -10.10 5.44 4.05
CA SER A 24 -9.81 6.88 3.99
C SER A 24 -8.57 7.16 3.18
N ARG A 25 -7.54 6.35 3.36
CA ARG A 25 -6.28 6.53 2.63
C ARG A 25 -6.47 6.28 1.13
N GLU A 26 -7.21 5.24 0.77
CA GLU A 26 -7.51 4.97 -0.63
C GLU A 26 -8.27 6.13 -1.25
N ASN A 27 -9.24 6.68 -0.52
CA ASN A 27 -10.01 7.84 -0.99
C ASN A 27 -9.11 9.06 -1.20
N ILE A 28 -8.18 9.31 -0.26
CA ILE A 28 -7.25 10.43 -0.37
C ILE A 28 -6.38 10.29 -1.63
N HIS A 29 -5.86 9.10 -1.89
CA HIS A 29 -5.10 8.85 -3.12
C HIS A 29 -5.93 9.15 -4.36
N ASN A 30 -7.19 8.77 -4.36
CA ASN A 30 -8.06 8.92 -5.53
C ASN A 30 -8.60 10.32 -5.72
N THR A 31 -8.52 11.19 -4.70
CA THR A 31 -8.86 12.62 -4.86
C THR A 31 -7.69 13.42 -5.43
N GLY A 32 -6.53 12.81 -5.61
CA GLY A 32 -5.34 13.49 -6.08
C GLY A 32 -4.55 14.20 -4.99
N LYS A 33 -4.92 13.99 -3.73
CA LYS A 33 -4.25 14.63 -2.58
C LYS A 33 -3.29 13.67 -1.87
N GLY A 34 -3.08 12.48 -2.43
CA GLY A 34 -2.15 11.51 -1.88
C GLY A 34 -0.71 11.81 -2.25
N ALA A 35 0.13 10.76 -2.25
CA ALA A 35 1.53 10.90 -2.60
C ALA A 35 1.72 11.39 -4.04
N LYS A 36 2.82 12.07 -4.27
CA LYS A 36 3.17 12.54 -5.61
C LYS A 36 3.16 11.39 -6.63
N TYR A 37 3.67 10.23 -6.22
CA TYR A 37 3.70 9.05 -7.07
C TYR A 37 2.31 8.62 -7.54
N THR A 38 1.32 8.67 -6.65
CA THR A 38 -0.02 8.15 -6.94
C THR A 38 -0.89 9.14 -7.71
N ARG A 39 -0.59 10.45 -7.64
CA ARG A 39 -1.45 11.48 -8.23
C ARG A 39 -1.67 11.29 -9.72
N SER A 40 -0.66 10.91 -10.47
CA SER A 40 -0.75 10.73 -11.92
C SER A 40 -1.09 9.30 -12.32
N ARG A 41 -1.30 8.40 -11.35
CA ARG A 41 -1.53 6.99 -11.59
C ARG A 41 -2.87 6.49 -11.06
N ARG A 42 -3.83 7.39 -10.90
CA ARG A 42 -5.17 7.06 -10.42
C ARG A 42 -5.97 6.35 -11.51
N PRO A 43 -6.92 5.48 -11.18
CA PRO A 43 -7.36 5.14 -9.81
C PRO A 43 -6.38 4.24 -9.09
N ILE A 44 -6.36 4.38 -7.75
CA ILE A 44 -5.51 3.63 -6.84
C ILE A 44 -6.39 2.69 -6.04
N ARG A 45 -5.95 1.45 -5.87
CA ARG A 45 -6.69 0.47 -5.07
C ARG A 45 -5.75 -0.25 -4.13
N ILE A 46 -6.09 -0.28 -2.84
CA ILE A 46 -5.32 -1.04 -1.86
C ILE A 46 -5.63 -2.52 -2.07
N VAL A 47 -4.59 -3.32 -2.32
CA VAL A 47 -4.72 -4.73 -2.66
C VAL A 47 -4.14 -5.66 -1.59
N TYR A 48 -3.43 -5.09 -0.59
CA TYR A 48 -2.82 -5.87 0.48
C TYR A 48 -2.60 -4.98 1.69
N SER A 49 -2.78 -5.54 2.89
CA SER A 49 -2.50 -4.80 4.12
C SER A 49 -2.13 -5.75 5.25
N GLU A 50 -1.39 -5.22 6.23
CA GLU A 50 -1.02 -5.89 7.48
C GLU A 50 -1.28 -4.93 8.62
N GLU A 51 -1.81 -5.44 9.74
CA GLU A 51 -2.07 -4.64 10.92
C GLU A 51 -0.89 -4.65 11.88
N PHE A 52 -0.64 -3.52 12.52
CA PHE A 52 0.40 -3.37 13.53
C PHE A 52 -0.12 -2.54 14.70
N PRO A 53 0.35 -2.82 15.92
CA PRO A 53 -0.11 -2.05 17.08
C PRO A 53 0.42 -0.62 17.11
N THR A 54 1.56 -0.34 16.45
CA THR A 54 2.16 1.00 16.46
C THR A 54 2.52 1.46 15.05
N LEU A 55 2.57 2.77 14.86
CA LEU A 55 2.99 3.36 13.59
C LEU A 55 4.44 2.99 13.27
N SER A 56 5.29 2.96 14.29
CA SER A 56 6.69 2.60 14.13
C SER A 56 6.87 1.23 13.48
N GLU A 57 6.09 0.24 13.94
CA GLU A 57 6.16 -1.11 13.38
C GLU A 57 5.64 -1.15 11.95
N ALA A 58 4.53 -0.45 11.67
CA ALA A 58 3.97 -0.38 10.33
C ALA A 58 4.96 0.26 9.36
N MET A 59 5.61 1.35 9.77
CA MET A 59 6.58 2.05 8.93
C MET A 59 7.85 1.23 8.71
N ARG A 60 8.24 0.42 9.69
CA ARG A 60 9.39 -0.47 9.55
C ARG A 60 9.11 -1.52 8.47
N ARG A 61 7.90 -2.07 8.47
CA ARG A 61 7.49 -3.03 7.45
C ARG A 61 7.43 -2.37 6.07
N GLU A 62 6.90 -1.15 6.02
CA GLU A 62 6.86 -0.37 4.78
C GLU A 62 8.28 -0.21 4.21
N ALA A 63 9.24 0.21 5.03
CA ALA A 63 10.61 0.40 4.60
C ALA A 63 11.23 -0.91 4.08
N GLN A 64 10.92 -2.02 4.73
CA GLN A 64 11.39 -3.33 4.30
C GLN A 64 10.85 -3.71 2.93
N VAL A 65 9.52 -3.62 2.75
CA VAL A 65 8.87 -4.06 1.52
C VAL A 65 9.15 -3.12 0.35
N LYS A 66 9.37 -1.83 0.63
CA LYS A 66 9.72 -0.87 -0.42
C LYS A 66 10.98 -1.27 -1.18
N ARG A 67 11.87 -2.01 -0.54
CA ARG A 67 13.12 -2.45 -1.16
C ARG A 67 12.95 -3.69 -2.04
N TRP A 68 11.81 -4.34 -1.96
CA TRP A 68 11.55 -5.54 -2.73
C TRP A 68 11.31 -5.22 -4.20
N THR A 69 11.58 -6.20 -5.06
CA THR A 69 11.22 -6.07 -6.47
C THR A 69 9.70 -6.14 -6.62
N LYS A 70 9.20 -5.70 -7.78
CA LYS A 70 7.77 -5.81 -8.07
C LYS A 70 7.31 -7.26 -7.99
N ALA A 71 8.12 -8.19 -8.49
CA ALA A 71 7.79 -9.62 -8.44
C ALA A 71 7.59 -10.12 -7.00
N GLN A 72 8.45 -9.69 -6.09
CA GLN A 72 8.34 -10.07 -4.68
C GLN A 72 7.09 -9.50 -4.03
N LYS A 73 6.76 -8.24 -4.34
CA LYS A 73 5.53 -7.61 -3.85
C LYS A 73 4.29 -8.32 -4.39
N GLU A 74 4.31 -8.70 -5.67
CA GLU A 74 3.19 -9.42 -6.26
C GLU A 74 3.01 -10.79 -5.62
N MET A 75 4.09 -11.46 -5.24
CA MET A 75 4.01 -12.72 -4.52
C MET A 75 3.33 -12.57 -3.16
N LEU A 76 3.65 -11.51 -2.44
CA LEU A 76 3.04 -11.23 -1.15
C LEU A 76 1.54 -11.00 -1.31
N ILE A 77 1.13 -10.22 -2.30
CA ILE A 77 -0.27 -9.95 -2.62
C ILE A 77 -0.99 -11.25 -2.96
N ARG A 78 -0.37 -12.09 -3.77
CA ARG A 78 -0.95 -13.36 -4.22
C ARG A 78 -1.17 -14.32 -3.07
N LYS A 79 -0.24 -14.39 -2.12
CA LYS A 79 -0.39 -15.23 -0.94
C LYS A 79 -1.60 -14.81 -0.11
N HIS A 80 -1.84 -13.51 0.01
CA HIS A 80 -2.98 -12.98 0.74
C HIS A 80 -4.30 -13.41 0.09
N ILE A 81 -4.36 -13.35 -1.24
CA ILE A 81 -5.57 -13.69 -1.97
C ILE A 81 -5.91 -15.18 -1.83
N ARG A 82 -4.92 -16.02 -1.67
CA ARG A 82 -5.10 -17.47 -1.59
C ARG A 82 -5.65 -17.94 -0.24
N GLN A 83 -5.69 -17.09 0.73
CA GLN A 83 -6.28 -17.40 2.02
C GLN A 83 -7.77 -17.08 2.00
#